data_f7feb274402b1a2b94467a81d0635628
#
_entry.id   f7feb274402b1a2b94467a81d0635628
#
_cell.length_a   1.000
_cell.length_b   1.000
_cell.length_c   1.000
_cell.angle_alpha   90.00
_cell.angle_beta   90.00
_cell.angle_gamma   90.00
#
_symmetry.space_group_name_H-M   'P 1'
#
loop_
_entity.id
_entity.type
_entity.pdbx_description
1 polymer ?
#
loop_
_entity_poly.entity_id
_entity_poly.type
_entity_poly.pdbx_seq_one_letter_code
_entity_poly.pdbx_strand_id
1 'polypeptide(L)'
;GNADGEGGDGTVTGVATYRERIALPPGAVLEATLEDSSRADAPADVVSTVRQEDAGNPPYRVELAFDPARIVPSRRYAVRARLTLEGRLVFTSDQVHPVLTNGNPATVEIVMKRVAGGAGREAAGRPGDLFASLPATFVGVLPCADCEGIDYHLDIMPDGSYALRNRYLGKDVDRAYDDIGSWALSSDGITLALKGGREAPVYFSIEDPQTLRKLDLMGRPIESELDYDLRRRAAFEPVEPRITMQGMFRYMADAASFEECTTGRRLPVAMEGGYLDLERAYLAAKGEPGQPLMALVEGAIALRPPMEGPAPVPTLVVGKFLRLEPGSTCPARFRTARLEDTEWKLVALGEEAVTPPPGRPAAGLLLRAEDRRAGGSDGCNRFMAGYELEADRIHFSQAASTMMACVDGAEVARRYMQALSDTARWRVLGRQLELYDADGRLLARLQAVEAP
;
A
#
# COMPACT_ATOMS: atom_id res chain seq x y z
N GLY A 1 -57.00 4.99 -36.92
CA GLY A 1 -56.06 6.05 -36.72
C GLY A 1 -54.92 5.57 -35.87
N ASN A 2 -53.82 5.27 -36.52
CA ASN A 2 -52.57 4.98 -35.82
C ASN A 2 -51.98 6.28 -35.26
N ALA A 3 -51.78 6.36 -33.97
CA ALA A 3 -50.94 7.34 -33.34
C ALA A 3 -49.61 6.63 -32.98
N ASP A 4 -48.68 6.75 -33.90
CA ASP A 4 -47.25 6.47 -33.61
C ASP A 4 -46.78 7.57 -32.67
N GLY A 5 -46.59 7.22 -31.38
CA GLY A 5 -45.95 8.07 -30.41
C GLY A 5 -44.44 8.07 -30.66
N GLU A 6 -43.95 9.09 -31.34
CA GLU A 6 -42.53 9.44 -31.33
C GLU A 6 -42.18 9.82 -29.89
N GLY A 7 -41.57 8.89 -29.19
CA GLY A 7 -40.89 9.15 -27.92
C GLY A 7 -39.70 10.06 -28.23
N GLY A 8 -39.84 11.36 -27.99
CA GLY A 8 -38.77 12.32 -28.13
C GLY A 8 -37.63 11.96 -27.15
N ASP A 9 -36.44 11.81 -27.66
CA ASP A 9 -35.24 11.60 -26.84
C ASP A 9 -35.05 12.77 -25.88
N GLY A 10 -34.84 12.48 -24.61
CA GLY A 10 -34.36 13.46 -23.61
C GLY A 10 -32.89 13.76 -23.82
N THR A 11 -32.47 14.96 -23.46
CA THR A 11 -31.06 15.37 -23.58
C THR A 11 -30.62 16.11 -22.32
N VAL A 12 -29.46 15.70 -21.77
CA VAL A 12 -28.72 16.50 -20.79
C VAL A 12 -27.66 17.27 -21.53
N THR A 13 -27.65 18.59 -21.38
CA THR A 13 -26.66 19.48 -21.98
C THR A 13 -25.74 20.05 -20.91
N GLY A 14 -24.49 20.30 -21.27
CA GLY A 14 -23.53 20.85 -20.32
C GLY A 14 -22.28 21.38 -20.95
N VAL A 15 -21.45 21.94 -20.07
CA VAL A 15 -20.11 22.41 -20.40
C VAL A 15 -19.15 21.83 -19.39
N ALA A 16 -18.11 21.19 -19.91
CA ALA A 16 -16.98 20.72 -19.10
C ALA A 16 -15.75 21.62 -19.38
N THR A 17 -15.03 21.95 -18.32
CA THR A 17 -13.84 22.80 -18.38
C THR A 17 -12.83 22.36 -17.31
N TYR A 18 -11.64 22.94 -17.33
CA TYR A 18 -10.65 22.90 -16.25
C TYR A 18 -10.06 24.30 -16.04
N ARG A 19 -9.48 24.53 -14.87
CA ARG A 19 -8.99 25.86 -14.48
C ARG A 19 -7.55 26.15 -14.89
N GLU A 20 -6.80 25.11 -15.15
CA GLU A 20 -5.39 25.21 -15.54
C GLU A 20 -5.25 25.89 -16.91
N ARG A 21 -4.33 26.84 -17.00
CA ARG A 21 -4.00 27.53 -18.25
C ARG A 21 -2.99 26.75 -19.09
N ILE A 22 -3.39 25.54 -19.47
CA ILE A 22 -2.58 24.67 -20.35
C ILE A 22 -3.36 24.34 -21.61
N ALA A 23 -2.67 24.31 -22.72
CA ALA A 23 -3.18 23.74 -23.97
C ALA A 23 -2.84 22.26 -24.02
N LEU A 24 -3.84 21.44 -24.31
CA LEU A 24 -3.60 20.02 -24.54
C LEU A 24 -3.13 19.78 -25.97
N PRO A 25 -2.16 18.86 -26.17
CA PRO A 25 -1.77 18.47 -27.52
C PRO A 25 -2.92 17.75 -28.25
N PRO A 26 -2.84 17.61 -29.60
CA PRO A 26 -3.79 16.81 -30.37
C PRO A 26 -3.91 15.38 -29.81
N GLY A 27 -5.09 14.77 -29.97
CA GLY A 27 -5.38 13.42 -29.49
C GLY A 27 -6.00 13.34 -28.09
N ALA A 28 -6.35 14.49 -27.50
CA ALA A 28 -7.14 14.48 -26.26
C ALA A 28 -8.57 14.00 -26.53
N VAL A 29 -9.06 13.11 -25.71
CA VAL A 29 -10.41 12.52 -25.80
C VAL A 29 -11.21 12.90 -24.56
N LEU A 30 -12.32 13.60 -24.78
CA LEU A 30 -13.31 13.86 -23.75
C LEU A 30 -14.36 12.74 -23.75
N GLU A 31 -14.64 12.20 -22.60
CA GLU A 31 -15.77 11.29 -22.38
C GLU A 31 -16.64 11.83 -21.26
N ALA A 32 -17.93 11.94 -21.51
CA ALA A 32 -18.93 12.29 -20.50
C ALA A 32 -19.96 11.17 -20.42
N THR A 33 -20.38 10.84 -19.19
CA THR A 33 -21.36 9.80 -18.90
C THR A 33 -22.50 10.35 -18.07
N LEU A 34 -23.73 9.93 -18.40
CA LEU A 34 -24.90 10.04 -17.56
C LEU A 34 -25.07 8.72 -16.82
N GLU A 35 -25.07 8.74 -15.51
CA GLU A 35 -25.05 7.56 -14.66
C GLU A 35 -26.19 7.59 -13.64
N ASP A 36 -26.77 6.42 -13.33
CA ASP A 36 -27.60 6.21 -12.15
C ASP A 36 -26.68 6.03 -10.92
N SER A 37 -26.65 7.03 -10.06
CA SER A 37 -25.82 7.07 -8.84
C SER A 37 -26.59 6.70 -7.56
N SER A 38 -27.73 6.04 -7.69
CA SER A 38 -28.60 5.70 -6.54
C SER A 38 -28.00 4.67 -5.60
N ARG A 39 -27.11 3.83 -6.08
CA ARG A 39 -26.40 2.80 -5.29
C ARG A 39 -25.02 3.29 -4.90
N ALA A 40 -24.79 3.41 -3.60
CA ALA A 40 -23.47 3.82 -3.08
C ALA A 40 -22.45 2.66 -3.07
N ASP A 41 -22.90 1.43 -3.14
CA ASP A 41 -22.17 0.20 -2.93
C ASP A 41 -21.95 -0.65 -4.21
N ALA A 42 -22.36 -0.12 -5.36
CA ALA A 42 -22.19 -0.79 -6.65
C ALA A 42 -21.69 0.19 -7.71
N PRO A 43 -21.03 -0.29 -8.78
CA PRO A 43 -20.74 0.54 -9.94
C PRO A 43 -22.01 1.20 -10.45
N ALA A 44 -21.91 2.50 -10.79
CA ALA A 44 -23.05 3.23 -11.34
C ALA A 44 -23.48 2.63 -12.69
N ASP A 45 -24.80 2.49 -12.89
CA ASP A 45 -25.34 2.05 -14.16
C ASP A 45 -25.28 3.20 -15.18
N VAL A 46 -24.54 3.02 -16.26
CA VAL A 46 -24.40 4.01 -17.31
C VAL A 46 -25.67 4.07 -18.15
N VAL A 47 -26.29 5.24 -18.21
CA VAL A 47 -27.49 5.53 -19.00
C VAL A 47 -27.12 5.96 -20.41
N SER A 48 -26.14 6.85 -20.54
CA SER A 48 -25.69 7.41 -21.80
C SER A 48 -24.22 7.83 -21.72
N THR A 49 -23.51 7.75 -22.83
CA THR A 49 -22.13 8.18 -22.97
C THR A 49 -21.94 8.97 -24.23
N VAL A 50 -21.22 10.08 -24.15
CA VAL A 50 -20.71 10.83 -25.31
C VAL A 50 -19.21 10.87 -25.26
N ARG A 51 -18.58 10.69 -26.43
CA ARG A 51 -17.12 10.71 -26.60
C ARG A 51 -16.76 11.67 -27.73
N GLN A 52 -15.82 12.55 -27.44
CA GLN A 52 -15.29 13.52 -28.41
C GLN A 52 -13.80 13.23 -28.61
N GLU A 53 -13.47 12.72 -29.79
CA GLU A 53 -12.08 12.56 -30.22
C GLU A 53 -11.51 13.92 -30.61
N ASP A 54 -10.20 14.10 -30.40
CA ASP A 54 -9.53 15.37 -30.66
C ASP A 54 -10.25 16.58 -30.05
N ALA A 55 -10.64 16.45 -28.79
CA ALA A 55 -11.51 17.42 -28.10
C ALA A 55 -10.93 18.85 -28.04
N GLY A 56 -9.61 19.00 -28.26
CA GLY A 56 -8.94 20.31 -28.22
C GLY A 56 -8.90 20.93 -26.83
N ASN A 57 -9.11 22.25 -26.78
CA ASN A 57 -9.10 23.01 -25.54
C ASN A 57 -10.51 23.32 -25.01
N PRO A 58 -10.69 23.46 -23.68
CA PRO A 58 -11.99 23.83 -23.12
C PRO A 58 -12.44 25.25 -23.56
N PRO A 59 -13.74 25.57 -23.47
CA PRO A 59 -14.81 24.75 -22.91
C PRO A 59 -15.32 23.67 -23.87
N TYR A 60 -15.64 22.49 -23.30
CA TYR A 60 -16.18 21.36 -24.04
C TYR A 60 -17.70 21.32 -23.89
N ARG A 61 -18.44 21.36 -25.01
CA ARG A 61 -19.88 21.15 -24.98
C ARG A 61 -20.21 19.68 -24.94
N VAL A 62 -21.12 19.32 -24.03
CA VAL A 62 -21.54 17.94 -23.77
C VAL A 62 -23.06 17.85 -24.02
N GLU A 63 -23.47 16.90 -24.84
CA GLU A 63 -24.86 16.56 -25.10
C GLU A 63 -25.05 15.05 -24.92
N LEU A 64 -25.79 14.68 -23.88
CA LEU A 64 -26.05 13.28 -23.51
C LEU A 64 -27.52 12.98 -23.81
N ALA A 65 -27.76 12.33 -24.94
CA ALA A 65 -29.08 11.84 -25.30
C ALA A 65 -29.44 10.60 -24.48
N PHE A 66 -30.69 10.52 -24.01
CA PHE A 66 -31.19 9.37 -23.28
C PHE A 66 -32.64 9.10 -23.55
N ASP A 67 -33.06 7.86 -23.37
CA ASP A 67 -34.48 7.49 -23.41
C ASP A 67 -35.15 7.90 -22.08
N PRO A 68 -36.16 8.80 -22.13
CA PRO A 68 -36.88 9.22 -20.91
C PRO A 68 -37.52 8.06 -20.15
N ALA A 69 -37.87 6.99 -20.82
CA ALA A 69 -38.40 5.78 -20.17
C ALA A 69 -37.42 5.07 -19.24
N ARG A 70 -36.10 5.31 -19.40
CA ARG A 70 -35.06 4.79 -18.53
C ARG A 70 -34.84 5.60 -17.25
N ILE A 71 -35.45 6.78 -17.17
CA ILE A 71 -35.29 7.66 -16.00
C ILE A 71 -36.43 7.38 -15.00
N VAL A 72 -36.03 6.90 -13.82
CA VAL A 72 -36.94 6.59 -12.72
C VAL A 72 -36.94 7.77 -11.74
N PRO A 73 -38.10 8.42 -11.47
CA PRO A 73 -38.16 9.64 -10.66
C PRO A 73 -37.57 9.51 -9.24
N SER A 74 -37.60 8.32 -8.67
CA SER A 74 -37.08 8.05 -7.32
C SER A 74 -35.57 7.80 -7.28
N ARG A 75 -34.90 7.71 -8.42
CA ARG A 75 -33.47 7.48 -8.52
C ARG A 75 -32.69 8.78 -8.69
N ARG A 76 -31.38 8.69 -8.43
CA ARG A 76 -30.46 9.82 -8.58
C ARG A 76 -29.59 9.61 -9.81
N TYR A 77 -29.51 10.64 -10.63
CA TYR A 77 -28.68 10.64 -11.83
C TYR A 77 -27.63 11.74 -11.74
N ALA A 78 -26.45 11.48 -12.26
CA ALA A 78 -25.36 12.42 -12.27
C ALA A 78 -24.57 12.32 -13.58
N VAL A 79 -23.92 13.43 -13.93
CA VAL A 79 -22.97 13.46 -15.06
C VAL A 79 -21.55 13.45 -14.53
N ARG A 80 -20.71 12.63 -15.14
CA ARG A 80 -19.27 12.62 -14.97
C ARG A 80 -18.59 12.98 -16.28
N ALA A 81 -17.44 13.64 -16.19
CA ALA A 81 -16.60 13.92 -17.34
C ALA A 81 -15.16 13.54 -17.04
N ARG A 82 -14.49 13.00 -18.03
CA ARG A 82 -13.05 12.68 -17.99
C ARG A 82 -12.40 13.04 -19.31
N LEU A 83 -11.14 13.43 -19.23
CA LEU A 83 -10.33 13.79 -20.37
C LEU A 83 -9.07 12.93 -20.36
N THR A 84 -8.85 12.21 -21.45
CA THR A 84 -7.67 11.34 -21.62
C THR A 84 -6.80 11.86 -22.74
N LEU A 85 -5.49 11.64 -22.62
CA LEU A 85 -4.50 11.94 -23.65
C LEU A 85 -3.63 10.69 -23.83
N GLU A 86 -3.55 10.19 -25.06
CA GLU A 86 -2.84 8.94 -25.36
C GLU A 86 -3.28 7.76 -24.45
N GLY A 87 -4.57 7.67 -24.16
CA GLY A 87 -5.14 6.68 -23.24
C GLY A 87 -4.91 6.95 -21.75
N ARG A 88 -4.25 8.04 -21.37
CA ARG A 88 -3.99 8.43 -19.98
C ARG A 88 -4.99 9.43 -19.49
N LEU A 89 -5.57 9.21 -18.33
CA LEU A 89 -6.46 10.16 -17.69
C LEU A 89 -5.69 11.39 -17.23
N VAL A 90 -6.04 12.57 -17.74
CA VAL A 90 -5.38 13.85 -17.41
C VAL A 90 -6.26 14.78 -16.57
N PHE A 91 -7.58 14.75 -16.80
CA PHE A 91 -8.54 15.49 -16.01
C PHE A 91 -9.80 14.65 -15.74
N THR A 92 -10.43 14.85 -14.60
CA THR A 92 -11.66 14.17 -14.22
C THR A 92 -12.55 15.08 -13.34
N SER A 93 -13.85 14.87 -13.41
CA SER A 93 -14.77 15.45 -12.42
C SER A 93 -14.56 14.77 -11.07
N ASP A 94 -14.35 15.55 -10.02
CA ASP A 94 -14.15 15.09 -8.64
C ASP A 94 -15.39 15.29 -7.76
N GLN A 95 -16.38 16.01 -8.27
CA GLN A 95 -17.67 16.24 -7.61
C GLN A 95 -18.81 15.54 -8.34
N VAL A 96 -19.84 15.25 -7.60
CA VAL A 96 -21.10 14.72 -8.16
C VAL A 96 -21.88 15.88 -8.78
N HIS A 97 -22.26 15.75 -10.05
CA HIS A 97 -23.06 16.74 -10.78
C HIS A 97 -24.46 16.17 -11.02
N PRO A 98 -25.41 16.36 -10.08
CA PRO A 98 -26.75 15.77 -10.17
C PRO A 98 -27.59 16.44 -11.25
N VAL A 99 -28.37 15.62 -11.96
CA VAL A 99 -29.27 16.04 -13.06
C VAL A 99 -30.60 15.30 -13.04
N LEU A 100 -31.60 15.82 -13.74
CA LEU A 100 -32.89 15.21 -14.12
C LEU A 100 -33.89 14.93 -13.01
N THR A 101 -33.48 14.45 -11.84
CA THR A 101 -34.36 14.02 -10.76
C THR A 101 -34.12 14.82 -9.49
N ASN A 102 -35.05 14.76 -8.54
CA ASN A 102 -34.99 15.48 -7.25
C ASN A 102 -34.84 17.01 -7.40
N GLY A 103 -35.46 17.57 -8.42
CA GLY A 103 -35.43 19.02 -8.69
C GLY A 103 -34.16 19.51 -9.38
N ASN A 104 -33.28 18.60 -9.79
CA ASN A 104 -32.06 18.94 -10.53
C ASN A 104 -32.37 19.21 -12.01
N PRO A 105 -31.69 20.19 -12.64
CA PRO A 105 -31.93 20.55 -14.04
C PRO A 105 -31.37 19.50 -15.02
N ALA A 106 -31.75 19.61 -16.29
CA ALA A 106 -31.15 18.86 -17.39
C ALA A 106 -29.89 19.53 -17.97
N THR A 107 -29.33 20.49 -17.24
CA THR A 107 -28.10 21.21 -17.63
C THR A 107 -27.04 21.04 -16.55
N VAL A 108 -25.77 21.03 -16.93
CA VAL A 108 -24.65 20.79 -15.99
C VAL A 108 -23.43 21.62 -16.38
N GLU A 109 -22.75 22.18 -15.37
CA GLU A 109 -21.42 22.75 -15.51
C GLU A 109 -20.45 21.90 -14.71
N ILE A 110 -19.41 21.40 -15.38
CA ILE A 110 -18.41 20.51 -14.80
C ILE A 110 -17.05 21.18 -14.85
N VAL A 111 -16.46 21.41 -13.70
CA VAL A 111 -15.06 21.82 -13.60
C VAL A 111 -14.25 20.57 -13.26
N MET A 112 -13.54 20.06 -14.26
CA MET A 112 -12.66 18.92 -14.09
C MET A 112 -11.38 19.35 -13.38
N LYS A 113 -10.85 18.48 -12.54
CA LYS A 113 -9.56 18.65 -11.88
C LYS A 113 -8.49 17.81 -12.55
N ARG A 114 -7.29 18.36 -12.60
CA ARG A 114 -6.14 17.66 -13.07
C ARG A 114 -5.88 16.44 -12.18
N VAL A 115 -5.70 15.29 -12.81
CA VAL A 115 -5.25 14.09 -12.11
C VAL A 115 -3.76 14.27 -11.85
N ALA A 116 -3.42 14.41 -10.59
CA ALA A 116 -2.03 14.59 -10.17
C ALA A 116 -1.20 13.37 -10.61
N GLY A 117 -0.14 13.63 -11.40
CA GLY A 117 0.74 12.58 -11.87
C GLY A 117 0.24 11.78 -13.07
N GLY A 118 -0.53 12.36 -13.95
CA GLY A 118 -0.95 12.01 -15.34
C GLY A 118 -0.62 10.68 -16.01
N ALA A 119 -0.26 9.65 -15.26
CA ALA A 119 -0.26 8.28 -15.75
C ALA A 119 -1.56 7.64 -15.26
N GLY A 120 -2.47 7.36 -16.16
CA GLY A 120 -3.76 6.76 -15.84
C GLY A 120 -3.58 5.54 -14.94
N ARG A 121 -4.26 5.54 -13.80
CA ARG A 121 -4.26 4.41 -12.85
C ARG A 121 -4.56 3.07 -13.52
N GLU A 122 -5.30 3.07 -14.62
CA GLU A 122 -5.63 1.85 -15.37
C GLU A 122 -4.50 1.34 -16.29
N ALA A 123 -3.63 2.23 -16.79
CA ALA A 123 -2.49 1.84 -17.63
C ALA A 123 -1.19 1.60 -16.82
N ALA A 124 -1.09 2.20 -15.62
CA ALA A 124 0.09 2.09 -14.77
C ALA A 124 0.01 0.96 -13.73
N GLY A 125 -1.11 0.25 -13.63
CA GLY A 125 -1.37 -0.76 -12.60
C GLY A 125 -2.00 -0.17 -11.34
N ARG A 126 -2.49 -1.05 -10.47
CA ARG A 126 -3.07 -0.67 -9.16
C ARG A 126 -1.94 -0.35 -8.17
N PRO A 127 -2.16 0.55 -7.18
CA PRO A 127 -1.16 0.80 -6.14
C PRO A 127 -0.59 -0.47 -5.49
N GLY A 128 -1.45 -1.47 -5.24
CA GLY A 128 -1.04 -2.76 -4.67
C GLY A 128 -0.13 -3.61 -5.56
N ASP A 129 -0.09 -3.37 -6.87
CA ASP A 129 0.78 -4.11 -7.80
C ASP A 129 2.28 -3.81 -7.56
N LEU A 130 2.58 -2.69 -6.88
CA LEU A 130 3.94 -2.38 -6.43
C LEU A 130 4.53 -3.53 -5.62
N PHE A 131 3.76 -4.13 -4.74
CA PHE A 131 4.23 -5.18 -3.82
C PHE A 131 4.43 -6.54 -4.49
N ALA A 132 3.81 -6.78 -5.64
CA ALA A 132 4.02 -8.01 -6.42
C ALA A 132 5.41 -8.07 -7.07
N SER A 133 6.12 -6.96 -7.16
CA SER A 133 7.40 -6.83 -7.88
C SER A 133 8.51 -6.23 -7.03
N LEU A 134 8.49 -6.46 -5.71
CA LEU A 134 9.59 -6.12 -4.82
C LEU A 134 10.75 -7.11 -4.94
N PRO A 135 12.00 -6.72 -4.66
CA PRO A 135 12.43 -5.40 -4.17
C PRO A 135 12.38 -4.29 -5.24
N ALA A 136 12.26 -3.06 -4.79
CA ALA A 136 12.22 -1.90 -5.67
C ALA A 136 13.02 -0.72 -5.10
N THR A 137 13.60 0.07 -5.99
CA THR A 137 14.29 1.33 -5.67
C THR A 137 13.51 2.50 -6.24
N PHE A 138 13.24 3.49 -5.40
CA PHE A 138 12.58 4.75 -5.74
C PHE A 138 13.52 5.91 -5.48
N VAL A 139 13.62 6.85 -6.42
CA VAL A 139 14.51 8.01 -6.31
C VAL A 139 13.80 9.29 -6.72
N GLY A 140 14.25 10.40 -6.16
CA GLY A 140 13.79 11.73 -6.53
C GLY A 140 14.45 12.80 -5.70
N VAL A 141 14.48 14.02 -6.23
CA VAL A 141 14.92 15.20 -5.49
C VAL A 141 13.68 15.92 -4.99
N LEU A 142 13.48 15.93 -3.67
CA LEU A 142 12.34 16.58 -3.04
C LEU A 142 12.65 18.01 -2.62
N PRO A 143 11.63 18.88 -2.57
CA PRO A 143 11.81 20.26 -2.12
C PRO A 143 12.34 20.38 -0.69
N CYS A 144 13.13 21.38 -0.46
CA CYS A 144 13.74 21.71 0.81
C CYS A 144 13.53 23.20 1.10
N ALA A 145 13.20 23.55 2.34
CA ALA A 145 12.91 24.94 2.73
C ALA A 145 14.16 25.83 2.72
N ASP A 146 15.32 25.28 3.02
CA ASP A 146 16.57 26.01 3.26
C ASP A 146 17.78 25.41 2.51
N CYS A 147 17.54 24.55 1.52
CA CYS A 147 18.56 23.96 0.65
C CYS A 147 18.06 23.83 -0.79
N GLU A 148 18.92 23.41 -1.70
CA GLU A 148 18.56 23.24 -3.13
C GLU A 148 17.62 22.06 -3.38
N GLY A 149 17.55 21.11 -2.46
CA GLY A 149 16.73 19.93 -2.52
C GLY A 149 17.29 18.81 -1.66
N ILE A 150 16.50 17.78 -1.45
CA ILE A 150 16.92 16.56 -0.76
C ILE A 150 16.83 15.40 -1.75
N ASP A 151 17.98 14.83 -2.09
CA ASP A 151 18.05 13.64 -2.94
C ASP A 151 17.68 12.41 -2.10
N TYR A 152 16.56 11.79 -2.43
CA TYR A 152 16.02 10.59 -1.80
C TYR A 152 16.37 9.36 -2.62
N HIS A 153 16.88 8.35 -1.95
CA HIS A 153 17.01 6.99 -2.47
C HIS A 153 16.37 6.03 -1.48
N LEU A 154 15.25 5.43 -1.86
CA LEU A 154 14.46 4.54 -1.03
C LEU A 154 14.39 3.15 -1.63
N ASP A 155 14.86 2.15 -0.88
CA ASP A 155 14.72 0.74 -1.21
C ASP A 155 13.60 0.11 -0.38
N ILE A 156 12.67 -0.55 -1.03
CA ILE A 156 11.57 -1.29 -0.41
C ILE A 156 11.80 -2.78 -0.66
N MET A 157 11.92 -3.56 0.40
CA MET A 157 12.16 -5.00 0.34
C MET A 157 10.89 -5.80 0.65
N PRO A 158 10.77 -7.03 0.08
CA PRO A 158 9.57 -7.86 0.26
C PRO A 158 9.42 -8.43 1.68
N ASP A 159 10.47 -8.40 2.49
CA ASP A 159 10.45 -8.84 3.89
C ASP A 159 9.86 -7.80 4.87
N GLY A 160 9.34 -6.67 4.36
CA GLY A 160 8.80 -5.58 5.17
C GLY A 160 9.83 -4.55 5.63
N SER A 161 11.08 -4.67 5.20
CA SER A 161 12.14 -3.73 5.52
C SER A 161 12.33 -2.66 4.44
N TYR A 162 12.94 -1.54 4.83
CA TYR A 162 13.38 -0.50 3.90
C TYR A 162 14.80 -0.03 4.25
N ALA A 163 15.46 0.57 3.26
CA ALA A 163 16.64 1.39 3.42
C ALA A 163 16.42 2.74 2.74
N LEU A 164 16.77 3.82 3.42
CA LEU A 164 16.60 5.18 2.93
C LEU A 164 17.92 5.94 3.04
N ARG A 165 18.32 6.58 1.95
CA ARG A 165 19.43 7.54 1.95
C ARG A 165 18.92 8.89 1.55
N ASN A 166 19.20 9.90 2.38
CA ASN A 166 18.91 11.30 2.12
C ASN A 166 20.22 12.07 1.97
N ARG A 167 20.33 12.84 0.89
CA ARG A 167 21.46 13.75 0.66
C ARG A 167 20.95 15.15 0.47
N TYR A 168 21.39 16.08 1.32
CA TYR A 168 21.01 17.48 1.25
C TYR A 168 21.90 18.20 0.22
N LEU A 169 21.27 18.72 -0.85
CA LEU A 169 21.96 19.42 -1.93
C LEU A 169 22.18 20.89 -1.58
N GLY A 170 23.31 21.46 -2.02
CA GLY A 170 23.65 22.88 -1.80
C GLY A 170 24.17 23.23 -0.42
N LYS A 171 24.18 22.29 0.52
CA LYS A 171 24.82 22.38 1.83
C LYS A 171 25.63 21.11 2.04
N ASP A 172 26.84 21.17 2.57
CA ASP A 172 27.68 20.00 2.88
C ASP A 172 27.43 18.80 1.95
N VAL A 173 27.73 18.98 0.66
CA VAL A 173 27.34 18.12 -0.49
C VAL A 173 27.71 16.64 -0.30
N ASP A 174 28.65 16.34 0.59
CA ASP A 174 29.13 14.97 0.85
C ASP A 174 28.42 14.27 2.02
N ARG A 175 27.40 14.92 2.61
CA ARG A 175 26.71 14.38 3.78
C ARG A 175 25.42 13.65 3.38
N ALA A 176 25.51 12.32 3.36
CA ALA A 176 24.34 11.44 3.24
C ALA A 176 23.94 10.95 4.64
N TYR A 177 22.63 10.87 4.86
CA TYR A 177 22.05 10.25 6.06
C TYR A 177 21.34 9.00 5.66
N ASP A 178 21.73 7.89 6.28
CA ASP A 178 21.15 6.59 6.05
C ASP A 178 20.20 6.21 7.18
N ASP A 179 19.11 5.56 6.81
CA ASP A 179 18.13 5.02 7.73
C ASP A 179 17.64 3.66 7.27
N ILE A 180 17.31 2.79 8.21
CA ILE A 180 16.68 1.51 7.97
C ILE A 180 15.50 1.32 8.92
N GLY A 181 14.55 0.52 8.51
CA GLY A 181 13.39 0.23 9.34
C GLY A 181 12.41 -0.69 8.64
N SER A 182 11.17 -0.65 9.11
CA SER A 182 10.07 -1.43 8.58
C SER A 182 9.08 -0.50 7.88
N TRP A 183 8.50 -0.97 6.79
CA TRP A 183 7.40 -0.29 6.14
C TRP A 183 6.08 -0.99 6.44
N ALA A 184 5.01 -0.22 6.43
CA ALA A 184 3.65 -0.70 6.63
C ALA A 184 2.70 0.04 5.69
N LEU A 185 1.59 -0.60 5.36
CA LEU A 185 0.53 0.00 4.56
C LEU A 185 -0.63 0.44 5.45
N SER A 186 -1.31 1.52 5.04
CA SER A 186 -2.63 1.83 5.55
C SER A 186 -3.64 0.73 5.20
N SER A 187 -4.76 0.69 5.92
CA SER A 187 -5.80 -0.32 5.71
C SER A 187 -6.38 -0.32 4.29
N ASP A 188 -6.39 0.82 3.61
CA ASP A 188 -6.81 0.98 2.22
C ASP A 188 -5.70 0.65 1.20
N GLY A 189 -4.45 0.44 1.66
CA GLY A 189 -3.31 0.06 0.84
C GLY A 189 -2.74 1.15 -0.06
N ILE A 190 -3.11 2.41 0.15
CA ILE A 190 -2.65 3.54 -0.66
C ILE A 190 -1.60 4.43 0.02
N THR A 191 -1.40 4.28 1.32
CA THR A 191 -0.38 5.00 2.09
C THR A 191 0.68 4.04 2.60
N LEU A 192 1.91 4.33 2.23
CA LEU A 192 3.11 3.65 2.72
C LEU A 192 3.71 4.44 3.88
N ALA A 193 3.88 3.81 5.03
CA ALA A 193 4.55 4.38 6.19
C ALA A 193 5.89 3.69 6.42
N LEU A 194 6.95 4.48 6.56
CA LEU A 194 8.28 4.02 7.00
C LEU A 194 8.38 4.23 8.50
N LYS A 195 8.64 3.17 9.24
CA LYS A 195 8.65 3.16 10.72
C LYS A 195 9.95 2.57 11.26
N GLY A 196 10.28 2.94 12.49
CA GLY A 196 11.41 2.35 13.23
C GLY A 196 12.76 2.95 12.89
N GLY A 197 12.82 3.91 11.99
CA GLY A 197 14.02 4.68 11.71
C GLY A 197 14.34 5.74 12.77
N ARG A 198 15.34 6.56 12.48
CA ARG A 198 15.84 7.63 13.38
C ARG A 198 14.90 8.82 13.48
N GLU A 199 14.14 9.04 12.43
CA GLU A 199 13.18 10.13 12.28
C GLU A 199 11.78 9.69 12.72
N ALA A 200 10.86 10.64 12.87
CA ALA A 200 9.43 10.34 12.96
C ALA A 200 8.97 9.57 11.71
N PRO A 201 7.86 8.82 11.78
CA PRO A 201 7.40 8.07 10.61
C PRO A 201 7.32 8.93 9.36
N VAL A 202 7.79 8.38 8.24
CA VAL A 202 7.78 9.03 6.92
C VAL A 202 6.68 8.40 6.09
N TYR A 203 5.83 9.23 5.48
CA TYR A 203 4.67 8.76 4.75
C TYR A 203 4.75 9.09 3.27
N PHE A 204 4.32 8.14 2.45
CA PHE A 204 4.15 8.30 1.00
C PHE A 204 2.76 7.84 0.57
N SER A 205 2.15 8.55 -0.35
CA SER A 205 1.02 8.05 -1.12
C SER A 205 1.54 7.18 -2.27
N ILE A 206 0.96 6.01 -2.46
CA ILE A 206 1.26 5.14 -3.60
C ILE A 206 0.36 5.59 -4.75
N GLU A 207 0.91 6.41 -5.66
CA GLU A 207 0.16 6.93 -6.81
C GLU A 207 -0.09 5.83 -7.84
N ASP A 208 0.93 5.02 -8.10
CA ASP A 208 0.94 3.85 -8.95
C ASP A 208 2.17 2.99 -8.63
N PRO A 209 2.36 1.79 -9.23
CA PRO A 209 3.53 0.94 -8.95
C PRO A 209 4.90 1.56 -9.25
N GLN A 210 4.93 2.69 -9.95
CA GLN A 210 6.15 3.40 -10.36
C GLN A 210 6.38 4.71 -9.60
N THR A 211 5.40 5.18 -8.81
CA THR A 211 5.43 6.52 -8.24
C THR A 211 4.96 6.54 -6.79
N LEU A 212 5.81 7.05 -5.90
CA LEU A 212 5.49 7.37 -4.51
C LEU A 212 5.51 8.88 -4.33
N ARG A 213 4.47 9.45 -3.71
CA ARG A 213 4.41 10.88 -3.40
C ARG A 213 4.56 11.12 -1.91
N LYS A 214 5.53 11.95 -1.53
CA LYS A 214 5.78 12.33 -0.14
C LYS A 214 4.56 13.02 0.45
N LEU A 215 4.14 12.58 1.63
CA LEU A 215 3.09 13.20 2.44
C LEU A 215 3.70 14.03 3.58
N ASP A 216 2.86 14.83 4.26
CA ASP A 216 3.27 15.59 5.43
C ASP A 216 3.54 14.66 6.65
N LEU A 217 3.96 15.25 7.76
CA LEU A 217 4.26 14.49 8.99
C LEU A 217 3.06 13.78 9.60
N MET A 218 1.85 14.15 9.20
CA MET A 218 0.59 13.52 9.64
C MET A 218 0.02 12.56 8.61
N GLY A 219 0.75 12.31 7.51
CA GLY A 219 0.29 11.43 6.44
C GLY A 219 -0.75 12.05 5.51
N ARG A 220 -0.85 13.38 5.47
CA ARG A 220 -1.79 14.11 4.60
C ARG A 220 -1.07 14.65 3.36
N PRO A 221 -1.79 14.84 2.24
CA PRO A 221 -1.24 15.45 1.04
C PRO A 221 -0.61 16.82 1.33
N ILE A 222 0.57 17.06 0.74
CA ILE A 222 1.23 18.38 0.79
C ILE A 222 0.59 19.26 -0.28
N GLU A 223 0.00 20.37 0.13
CA GLU A 223 -0.53 21.38 -0.79
C GLU A 223 0.60 22.24 -1.35
N SER A 224 1.09 21.87 -2.52
CA SER A 224 2.18 22.57 -3.21
C SER A 224 2.16 22.23 -4.70
N GLU A 225 2.69 23.15 -5.51
CA GLU A 225 2.92 22.93 -6.94
C GLU A 225 4.29 22.27 -7.22
N LEU A 226 5.12 22.08 -6.19
CA LEU A 226 6.43 21.45 -6.31
C LEU A 226 6.32 19.94 -6.46
N ASP A 227 7.36 19.32 -7.04
CA ASP A 227 7.42 17.87 -7.24
C ASP A 227 7.86 17.17 -5.94
N TYR A 228 6.97 16.37 -5.37
CA TYR A 228 7.22 15.53 -4.19
C TYR A 228 7.27 14.04 -4.54
N ASP A 229 7.46 13.70 -5.80
CA ASP A 229 7.42 12.33 -6.27
C ASP A 229 8.79 11.66 -6.26
N LEU A 230 8.81 10.42 -5.77
CA LEU A 230 9.87 9.45 -6.00
C LEU A 230 9.45 8.52 -7.12
N ARG A 231 10.35 8.24 -8.05
CA ARG A 231 10.08 7.40 -9.21
C ARG A 231 10.89 6.12 -9.14
N ARG A 232 10.26 5.02 -9.49
CA ARG A 232 10.88 3.71 -9.48
C ARG A 232 11.96 3.60 -10.53
N ARG A 233 13.12 3.05 -10.14
CA ARG A 233 14.16 2.63 -11.06
C ARG A 233 13.76 1.38 -11.83
N ALA A 234 14.26 1.24 -13.06
CA ALA A 234 14.02 0.05 -13.87
C ALA A 234 14.56 -1.23 -13.24
N ALA A 235 15.66 -1.12 -12.51
CA ALA A 235 16.27 -2.20 -11.76
C ALA A 235 16.35 -1.86 -10.28
N PHE A 236 16.40 -2.89 -9.43
CA PHE A 236 16.69 -2.72 -8.01
C PHE A 236 18.19 -2.36 -7.85
N GLU A 237 18.43 -1.17 -7.32
CA GLU A 237 19.76 -0.60 -7.12
C GLU A 237 19.95 -0.25 -5.65
N PRO A 238 20.21 -1.23 -4.77
CA PRO A 238 20.21 -1.00 -3.33
C PRO A 238 21.33 -0.09 -2.88
N VAL A 239 21.02 0.81 -1.95
CA VAL A 239 22.05 1.50 -1.17
C VAL A 239 22.70 0.52 -0.21
N GLU A 240 23.94 0.79 0.17
CA GLU A 240 24.62 0.13 1.27
C GLU A 240 24.54 1.05 2.50
N PRO A 241 23.48 0.94 3.34
CA PRO A 241 23.30 1.86 4.46
C PRO A 241 24.43 1.70 5.47
N ARG A 242 24.97 2.83 5.93
CA ARG A 242 26.04 2.91 6.94
C ARG A 242 25.48 3.62 8.17
N ILE A 243 25.24 2.83 9.20
CA ILE A 243 24.58 3.31 10.42
C ILE A 243 25.08 2.56 11.66
N THR A 244 24.73 3.09 12.82
CA THR A 244 24.81 2.35 14.07
C THR A 244 23.62 1.38 14.14
N MET A 245 23.91 0.11 14.38
CA MET A 245 22.91 -0.96 14.44
C MET A 245 22.96 -1.68 15.77
N GLN A 246 21.78 -2.09 16.22
CA GLN A 246 21.57 -2.96 17.37
C GLN A 246 20.97 -4.28 16.89
N GLY A 247 21.54 -5.40 17.33
CA GLY A 247 21.05 -6.70 16.90
C GLY A 247 21.59 -7.86 17.71
N MET A 248 21.00 -9.03 17.49
CA MET A 248 21.40 -10.26 18.16
C MET A 248 22.49 -10.94 17.36
N PHE A 249 23.70 -10.90 17.89
CA PHE A 249 24.87 -11.55 17.30
C PHE A 249 25.03 -12.98 17.82
N ARG A 250 25.32 -13.88 16.91
CA ARG A 250 25.63 -15.29 17.22
C ARG A 250 26.78 -15.81 16.37
N TYR A 251 27.69 -16.52 17.02
CA TYR A 251 28.74 -17.27 16.34
C TYR A 251 28.62 -18.74 16.70
N MET A 252 28.50 -19.62 15.72
CA MET A 252 28.41 -21.06 15.90
C MET A 252 28.83 -21.77 14.63
N ALA A 253 29.62 -22.84 14.77
CA ALA A 253 30.08 -23.66 13.66
C ALA A 253 30.78 -22.85 12.55
N ASP A 254 31.69 -21.97 12.94
CA ASP A 254 32.46 -21.08 12.06
C ASP A 254 31.60 -20.10 11.22
N ALA A 255 30.35 -19.91 11.60
CA ALA A 255 29.44 -18.97 10.99
C ALA A 255 28.93 -17.88 11.97
N ALA A 256 29.02 -16.63 11.56
CA ALA A 256 28.51 -15.50 12.30
C ALA A 256 27.21 -14.97 11.67
N SER A 257 26.22 -14.71 12.50
CA SER A 257 24.94 -14.12 12.09
C SER A 257 24.55 -12.97 13.02
N PHE A 258 23.79 -12.02 12.45
CA PHE A 258 23.32 -10.85 13.15
C PHE A 258 21.85 -10.61 12.77
N GLU A 259 20.96 -10.66 13.75
CA GLU A 259 19.56 -10.28 13.57
C GLU A 259 19.41 -8.81 13.95
N GLU A 260 19.30 -7.95 12.93
CA GLU A 260 19.20 -6.51 13.12
C GLU A 260 17.82 -6.17 13.70
N CYS A 261 17.76 -5.44 14.83
CA CYS A 261 16.54 -5.28 15.61
C CYS A 261 15.45 -4.48 14.90
N THR A 262 15.81 -3.41 14.17
CA THR A 262 14.85 -2.47 13.57
C THR A 262 14.11 -3.08 12.40
N THR A 263 14.80 -3.88 11.58
CA THR A 263 14.25 -4.53 10.38
C THR A 263 13.84 -5.97 10.64
N GLY A 264 14.37 -6.60 11.68
CA GLY A 264 14.21 -8.03 11.93
C GLY A 264 14.99 -8.92 10.95
N ARG A 265 15.84 -8.33 10.11
CA ARG A 265 16.62 -9.07 9.11
C ARG A 265 17.74 -9.87 9.77
N ARG A 266 17.86 -11.12 9.36
CA ARG A 266 19.00 -11.95 9.72
C ARG A 266 20.06 -11.83 8.64
N LEU A 267 21.21 -11.27 9.02
CA LEU A 267 22.33 -11.01 8.13
C LEU A 267 23.50 -11.93 8.47
N PRO A 268 24.18 -12.54 7.48
CA PRO A 268 25.52 -13.05 7.69
C PRO A 268 26.45 -11.89 8.03
N VAL A 269 27.53 -12.17 8.76
CA VAL A 269 28.50 -11.15 9.16
C VAL A 269 29.80 -11.41 8.44
N ALA A 270 30.30 -10.40 7.71
CA ALA A 270 31.59 -10.49 7.04
C ALA A 270 32.75 -10.52 8.05
N MET A 271 33.72 -11.36 7.81
CA MET A 271 34.93 -11.47 8.64
C MET A 271 35.97 -10.42 8.23
N GLU A 272 35.54 -9.15 8.23
CA GLU A 272 36.39 -8.01 7.89
C GLU A 272 36.11 -6.83 8.84
N GLY A 273 36.91 -5.79 8.77
CA GLY A 273 36.76 -4.58 9.59
C GLY A 273 36.83 -4.86 11.08
N GLY A 274 35.82 -4.38 11.83
CA GLY A 274 35.73 -4.55 13.29
C GLY A 274 35.20 -5.90 13.76
N TYR A 275 35.06 -6.88 12.89
CA TYR A 275 34.51 -8.20 13.22
C TYR A 275 35.29 -8.94 14.34
N LEU A 276 36.60 -8.90 14.31
CA LEU A 276 37.42 -9.63 15.32
C LEU A 276 37.17 -9.12 16.74
N ASP A 277 36.94 -7.83 16.92
CA ASP A 277 36.63 -7.28 18.24
C ASP A 277 35.27 -7.77 18.75
N LEU A 278 34.27 -7.85 17.84
CA LEU A 278 32.95 -8.40 18.14
C LEU A 278 33.04 -9.91 18.50
N GLU A 279 33.74 -10.70 17.70
CA GLU A 279 33.92 -12.13 17.94
C GLU A 279 34.61 -12.39 19.29
N ARG A 280 35.69 -11.66 19.58
CA ARG A 280 36.40 -11.78 20.84
C ARG A 280 35.54 -11.46 22.04
N ALA A 281 34.75 -10.36 21.96
CA ALA A 281 33.85 -9.99 23.02
C ALA A 281 32.76 -11.05 23.23
N TYR A 282 32.20 -11.59 22.16
CA TYR A 282 31.20 -12.64 22.21
C TYR A 282 31.73 -13.92 22.85
N LEU A 283 32.93 -14.38 22.45
CA LEU A 283 33.55 -15.57 22.98
C LEU A 283 33.99 -15.40 24.44
N ALA A 284 34.34 -14.18 24.86
CA ALA A 284 34.68 -13.84 26.25
C ALA A 284 33.46 -13.77 27.17
N ALA A 285 32.25 -13.54 26.61
CA ALA A 285 31.02 -13.53 27.37
C ALA A 285 30.65 -14.93 27.82
N LYS A 286 30.33 -15.08 29.12
CA LYS A 286 29.91 -16.37 29.67
C LYS A 286 28.49 -16.69 29.26
N GLY A 287 28.26 -17.79 28.55
CA GLY A 287 26.96 -18.22 28.11
C GLY A 287 26.99 -19.59 27.43
N GLU A 288 25.81 -20.06 27.02
CA GLU A 288 25.68 -21.31 26.26
C GLU A 288 26.30 -21.12 24.85
N PRO A 289 27.00 -22.15 24.30
CA PRO A 289 27.51 -22.08 22.95
C PRO A 289 26.42 -21.77 21.93
N GLY A 290 26.66 -20.75 21.06
CA GLY A 290 25.69 -20.34 20.04
C GLY A 290 24.51 -19.53 20.55
N GLN A 291 24.49 -19.13 21.82
CA GLN A 291 23.49 -18.25 22.37
C GLN A 291 23.59 -16.86 21.75
N PRO A 292 22.49 -16.28 21.21
CA PRO A 292 22.51 -14.91 20.71
C PRO A 292 22.77 -13.90 21.83
N LEU A 293 23.62 -12.92 21.57
CA LEU A 293 23.86 -11.78 22.47
C LEU A 293 23.62 -10.48 21.73
N MET A 294 22.96 -9.53 22.42
CA MET A 294 22.75 -8.19 21.89
C MET A 294 24.09 -7.49 21.71
N ALA A 295 24.34 -6.98 20.51
CA ALA A 295 25.51 -6.20 20.17
C ALA A 295 25.12 -4.85 19.54
N LEU A 296 25.91 -3.83 19.84
CA LEU A 296 25.83 -2.52 19.21
C LEU A 296 27.08 -2.33 18.36
N VAL A 297 26.88 -2.05 17.06
CA VAL A 297 27.96 -1.89 16.08
C VAL A 297 27.70 -0.67 15.19
N GLU A 298 28.76 -0.05 14.74
CA GLU A 298 28.74 0.85 13.59
C GLU A 298 29.15 0.02 12.37
N GLY A 299 28.34 0.02 11.33
CA GLY A 299 28.62 -0.80 10.17
C GLY A 299 27.77 -0.49 8.96
N ALA A 300 27.92 -1.30 7.94
CA ALA A 300 27.17 -1.21 6.70
C ALA A 300 26.44 -2.53 6.42
N ILE A 301 25.31 -2.44 5.74
CA ILE A 301 24.68 -3.60 5.10
C ILE A 301 25.08 -3.55 3.64
N ALA A 302 25.95 -4.46 3.23
CA ALA A 302 26.53 -4.49 1.90
C ALA A 302 26.29 -5.85 1.23
N LEU A 303 26.20 -5.85 -0.10
CA LEU A 303 26.15 -7.09 -0.86
C LEU A 303 27.54 -7.76 -0.85
N ARG A 304 27.60 -9.00 -0.39
CA ARG A 304 28.82 -9.82 -0.37
C ARG A 304 28.51 -11.20 -0.96
N PRO A 305 29.53 -11.88 -1.51
CA PRO A 305 29.38 -13.26 -1.94
C PRO A 305 28.90 -14.14 -0.77
N PRO A 306 27.89 -15.00 -0.99
CA PRO A 306 27.43 -15.92 0.04
C PRO A 306 28.43 -17.06 0.25
N MET A 307 28.32 -17.82 1.36
CA MET A 307 29.05 -19.05 1.57
C MET A 307 28.65 -20.14 0.57
N GLU A 308 27.37 -20.12 0.15
CA GLU A 308 26.82 -21.03 -0.86
C GLU A 308 25.97 -20.25 -1.86
N GLY A 309 26.06 -20.60 -3.14
CA GLY A 309 25.28 -20.01 -4.21
C GLY A 309 25.94 -18.84 -4.91
N PRO A 310 25.44 -18.46 -6.11
CA PRO A 310 26.09 -17.47 -6.97
C PRO A 310 25.68 -16.02 -6.70
N ALA A 311 24.51 -15.78 -6.08
CA ALA A 311 23.97 -14.44 -5.91
C ALA A 311 24.49 -13.74 -4.65
N PRO A 312 24.98 -12.49 -4.73
CA PRO A 312 25.36 -11.71 -3.57
C PRO A 312 24.20 -11.55 -2.59
N VAL A 313 24.49 -11.58 -1.29
CA VAL A 313 23.50 -11.44 -0.22
C VAL A 313 23.79 -10.22 0.64
N PRO A 314 22.76 -9.55 1.16
CA PRO A 314 22.93 -8.51 2.17
C PRO A 314 23.66 -9.05 3.38
N THR A 315 24.78 -8.41 3.72
CA THR A 315 25.74 -8.88 4.74
C THR A 315 26.09 -7.72 5.65
N LEU A 316 26.13 -7.95 6.96
CA LEU A 316 26.67 -6.97 7.89
C LEU A 316 28.19 -6.89 7.75
N VAL A 317 28.70 -5.70 7.45
CA VAL A 317 30.13 -5.37 7.50
C VAL A 317 30.33 -4.47 8.71
N VAL A 318 30.96 -5.02 9.77
CA VAL A 318 31.22 -4.27 10.99
C VAL A 318 32.38 -3.31 10.76
N GLY A 319 32.11 -2.01 10.84
CA GLY A 319 33.17 -1.00 10.84
C GLY A 319 33.81 -0.85 12.22
N LYS A 320 32.99 -0.76 13.25
CA LYS A 320 33.42 -0.64 14.65
C LYS A 320 32.46 -1.41 15.57
N PHE A 321 33.02 -2.29 16.39
CA PHE A 321 32.30 -2.88 17.50
C PHE A 321 32.25 -1.86 18.67
N LEU A 322 31.06 -1.59 19.21
CA LEU A 322 30.87 -0.66 20.31
C LEU A 322 30.76 -1.37 21.66
N ARG A 323 29.81 -2.29 21.81
CA ARG A 323 29.60 -3.05 23.06
C ARG A 323 28.65 -4.23 22.87
N LEU A 324 28.72 -5.17 23.79
CA LEU A 324 27.65 -6.15 24.04
C LEU A 324 26.69 -5.60 25.11
N GLU A 325 25.45 -6.02 25.02
CA GLU A 325 24.40 -5.75 26.01
C GLU A 325 23.79 -7.09 26.45
N PRO A 326 24.45 -7.84 27.36
CA PRO A 326 23.95 -9.15 27.82
C PRO A 326 22.59 -8.98 28.50
N GLY A 327 21.69 -9.94 28.29
CA GLY A 327 20.33 -9.92 28.85
C GLY A 327 19.33 -9.07 28.08
N SER A 328 19.76 -8.31 27.08
CA SER A 328 18.86 -7.53 26.20
C SER A 328 18.46 -8.36 24.98
N THR A 329 17.27 -8.09 24.46
CA THR A 329 16.74 -8.68 23.22
C THR A 329 16.08 -7.62 22.35
N CYS A 330 15.94 -7.90 21.05
CA CYS A 330 15.24 -6.99 20.14
C CYS A 330 13.78 -6.77 20.55
N PRO A 331 13.28 -5.51 20.54
CA PRO A 331 11.87 -5.23 20.78
C PRO A 331 10.97 -5.98 19.80
N ALA A 332 9.92 -6.63 20.31
CA ALA A 332 9.00 -7.44 19.48
C ALA A 332 8.29 -6.62 18.39
N ARG A 333 8.08 -5.31 18.63
CA ARG A 333 7.42 -4.37 17.68
C ARG A 333 8.09 -4.24 16.31
N PHE A 334 9.36 -4.62 16.20
CA PHE A 334 10.11 -4.52 14.94
C PHE A 334 10.11 -5.81 14.12
N ARG A 335 9.54 -6.90 14.65
CA ARG A 335 9.53 -8.17 13.94
C ARG A 335 8.44 -8.20 12.88
N THR A 336 8.73 -8.80 11.71
CA THR A 336 7.72 -9.22 10.75
C THR A 336 6.83 -10.28 11.41
N ALA A 337 5.51 -10.10 11.33
CA ALA A 337 4.57 -11.05 11.88
C ALA A 337 4.61 -12.37 11.08
N ARG A 338 4.49 -13.48 11.78
CA ARG A 338 4.32 -14.78 11.15
C ARG A 338 2.86 -14.96 10.77
N LEU A 339 2.59 -15.65 9.67
CA LEU A 339 1.22 -15.97 9.29
C LEU A 339 0.51 -16.77 10.38
N GLU A 340 1.16 -17.84 10.83
CA GLU A 340 0.66 -18.75 11.88
C GLU A 340 1.06 -18.26 13.26
N ASP A 341 0.23 -18.57 14.25
CA ASP A 341 0.42 -18.24 15.67
C ASP A 341 0.48 -16.74 15.96
N THR A 342 -0.11 -15.93 15.06
CA THR A 342 -0.31 -14.49 15.21
C THR A 342 -1.80 -14.20 15.23
N GLU A 343 -2.25 -13.40 16.18
CA GLU A 343 -3.62 -12.90 16.19
C GLU A 343 -3.76 -11.75 15.19
N TRP A 344 -4.68 -11.92 14.24
CA TRP A 344 -4.94 -10.98 13.17
C TRP A 344 -6.30 -10.31 13.34
N LYS A 345 -6.34 -8.98 13.25
CA LYS A 345 -7.55 -8.16 13.29
C LYS A 345 -7.91 -7.67 11.89
N LEU A 346 -9.14 -7.87 11.45
CA LEU A 346 -9.64 -7.38 10.18
C LEU A 346 -9.65 -5.84 10.16
N VAL A 347 -9.06 -5.25 9.13
CA VAL A 347 -9.00 -3.79 8.93
C VAL A 347 -9.56 -3.33 7.60
N ALA A 348 -9.66 -4.21 6.60
CA ALA A 348 -10.31 -3.90 5.32
C ALA A 348 -10.87 -5.15 4.64
N LEU A 349 -11.94 -4.97 3.89
CA LEU A 349 -12.50 -5.94 2.94
C LEU A 349 -12.34 -5.39 1.52
N GLY A 350 -11.57 -6.09 0.68
CA GLY A 350 -11.08 -5.49 -0.55
C GLY A 350 -10.28 -4.23 -0.26
N GLU A 351 -10.67 -3.13 -0.88
CA GLU A 351 -10.07 -1.79 -0.66
C GLU A 351 -10.85 -0.94 0.36
N GLU A 352 -11.95 -1.45 0.90
CA GLU A 352 -12.81 -0.73 1.83
C GLU A 352 -12.38 -0.97 3.28
N ALA A 353 -12.05 0.11 4.00
CA ALA A 353 -11.70 0.04 5.41
C ALA A 353 -12.90 -0.40 6.26
N VAL A 354 -12.66 -1.28 7.21
CA VAL A 354 -13.67 -1.81 8.13
C VAL A 354 -13.37 -1.30 9.53
N THR A 355 -14.37 -0.65 10.14
CA THR A 355 -14.34 -0.24 11.54
C THR A 355 -15.38 -1.04 12.32
N PRO A 356 -14.99 -1.74 13.41
CA PRO A 356 -15.96 -2.47 14.22
C PRO A 356 -16.96 -1.53 14.87
N PRO A 357 -18.25 -1.92 15.02
CA PRO A 357 -19.22 -1.14 15.76
C PRO A 357 -18.77 -0.92 17.22
N PRO A 358 -19.14 0.21 17.85
CA PRO A 358 -18.79 0.48 19.25
C PRO A 358 -19.23 -0.64 20.18
N GLY A 359 -18.31 -1.07 21.08
CA GLY A 359 -18.60 -2.10 22.08
C GLY A 359 -18.59 -3.55 21.56
N ARG A 360 -18.23 -3.78 20.29
CA ARG A 360 -18.07 -5.12 19.72
C ARG A 360 -16.62 -5.43 19.40
N PRO A 361 -16.19 -6.70 19.56
CA PRO A 361 -14.86 -7.12 19.13
C PRO A 361 -14.74 -6.99 17.61
N ALA A 362 -13.54 -6.66 17.13
CA ALA A 362 -13.24 -6.69 15.73
C ALA A 362 -13.31 -8.13 15.20
N ALA A 363 -13.66 -8.28 13.93
CA ALA A 363 -13.43 -9.52 13.20
C ALA A 363 -11.93 -9.85 13.20
N GLY A 364 -11.58 -11.12 13.20
CA GLY A 364 -10.18 -11.52 13.26
C GLY A 364 -9.96 -12.98 12.93
N LEU A 365 -8.69 -13.36 12.87
CA LEU A 365 -8.22 -14.68 12.46
C LEU A 365 -7.00 -15.07 13.31
N LEU A 366 -6.93 -16.32 13.70
CA LEU A 366 -5.76 -16.97 14.28
C LEU A 366 -5.56 -18.32 13.57
N LEU A 367 -4.42 -18.51 12.96
CA LEU A 367 -4.00 -19.79 12.37
C LEU A 367 -3.06 -20.48 13.35
N ARG A 368 -3.43 -21.64 13.85
CA ARG A 368 -2.58 -22.43 14.74
C ARG A 368 -1.79 -23.47 13.97
N ALA A 369 -0.47 -23.34 13.99
CA ALA A 369 0.42 -24.26 13.29
C ALA A 369 0.35 -25.70 13.82
N GLU A 370 0.14 -25.86 15.13
CA GLU A 370 0.18 -27.16 15.81
C GLU A 370 -0.89 -28.13 15.29
N ASP A 371 -2.13 -27.68 15.09
CA ASP A 371 -3.25 -28.54 14.71
C ASP A 371 -3.89 -28.19 13.36
N ARG A 372 -3.29 -27.23 12.64
CA ARG A 372 -3.80 -26.70 11.37
C ARG A 372 -5.25 -26.19 11.44
N ARG A 373 -5.59 -25.59 12.55
CA ARG A 373 -6.91 -24.99 12.80
C ARG A 373 -6.87 -23.47 12.67
N ALA A 374 -7.84 -22.97 11.92
CA ALA A 374 -8.16 -21.55 11.87
C ALA A 374 -9.32 -21.26 12.80
N GLY A 375 -9.24 -20.19 13.54
CA GLY A 375 -10.33 -19.73 14.41
C GLY A 375 -10.36 -18.21 14.47
N GLY A 376 -11.47 -17.66 14.91
CA GLY A 376 -11.61 -16.23 15.07
C GLY A 376 -13.05 -15.79 15.28
N SER A 377 -13.28 -14.52 15.04
CA SER A 377 -14.60 -13.89 15.06
C SER A 377 -14.86 -13.22 13.72
N ASP A 378 -16.10 -13.27 13.26
CA ASP A 378 -16.53 -12.50 12.10
C ASP A 378 -17.01 -11.07 12.47
N GLY A 379 -16.84 -10.70 13.74
CA GLY A 379 -17.37 -9.46 14.32
C GLY A 379 -18.71 -9.66 15.05
N CYS A 380 -19.34 -10.81 14.88
CA CYS A 380 -20.60 -11.22 15.48
C CYS A 380 -20.47 -12.60 16.12
N ASN A 381 -20.09 -13.57 15.34
CA ASN A 381 -20.00 -14.97 15.73
C ASN A 381 -18.54 -15.43 15.78
N ARG A 382 -18.29 -16.44 16.60
CA ARG A 382 -17.02 -17.18 16.55
C ARG A 382 -17.11 -18.25 15.48
N PHE A 383 -16.01 -18.46 14.76
CA PHE A 383 -15.89 -19.52 13.80
C PHE A 383 -14.65 -20.38 14.04
N MET A 384 -14.69 -21.59 13.54
CA MET A 384 -13.57 -22.52 13.46
C MET A 384 -13.58 -23.21 12.10
N ALA A 385 -12.40 -23.38 11.52
CA ALA A 385 -12.18 -24.09 10.25
C ALA A 385 -10.85 -24.83 10.32
N GLY A 386 -10.64 -25.77 9.41
CA GLY A 386 -9.30 -26.24 9.08
C GLY A 386 -8.67 -25.37 8.01
N TYR A 387 -7.36 -25.45 7.82
CA TYR A 387 -6.69 -24.84 6.68
C TYR A 387 -5.57 -25.72 6.17
N GLU A 388 -5.31 -25.59 4.88
CA GLU A 388 -4.16 -26.16 4.20
C GLU A 388 -3.25 -25.04 3.75
N LEU A 389 -1.95 -25.20 3.97
CA LEU A 389 -0.94 -24.18 3.67
C LEU A 389 0.18 -24.80 2.86
N GLU A 390 0.43 -24.25 1.66
CA GLU A 390 1.53 -24.64 0.78
C GLU A 390 2.15 -23.39 0.15
N ALA A 391 3.33 -23.00 0.60
CA ALA A 391 4.02 -21.79 0.19
C ALA A 391 3.13 -20.54 0.34
N ASP A 392 2.80 -19.85 -0.75
CA ASP A 392 1.93 -18.67 -0.78
C ASP A 392 0.43 -19.01 -0.94
N ARG A 393 0.09 -20.30 -0.98
CA ARG A 393 -1.29 -20.78 -1.10
C ARG A 393 -1.86 -21.14 0.25
N ILE A 394 -3.10 -20.75 0.46
CA ILE A 394 -3.87 -21.13 1.64
C ILE A 394 -5.31 -21.43 1.23
N HIS A 395 -5.85 -22.51 1.78
CA HIS A 395 -7.24 -22.88 1.60
C HIS A 395 -7.89 -23.16 2.93
N PHE A 396 -9.01 -22.52 3.20
CA PHE A 396 -9.83 -22.77 4.39
C PHE A 396 -10.90 -23.80 4.09
N SER A 397 -11.06 -24.78 4.97
CA SER A 397 -12.21 -25.68 4.92
C SER A 397 -13.48 -24.94 5.32
N GLN A 398 -14.63 -25.58 5.09
CA GLN A 398 -15.92 -25.01 5.52
C GLN A 398 -15.89 -24.69 7.03
N ALA A 399 -16.19 -23.44 7.36
CA ALA A 399 -16.20 -22.98 8.74
C ALA A 399 -17.47 -23.41 9.47
N ALA A 400 -17.31 -23.88 10.71
CA ALA A 400 -18.39 -23.96 11.66
C ALA A 400 -18.45 -22.66 12.48
N SER A 401 -19.63 -22.08 12.64
CA SER A 401 -19.79 -20.85 13.39
C SER A 401 -20.97 -20.90 14.37
N THR A 402 -20.91 -20.08 15.42
CA THR A 402 -22.06 -19.80 16.26
C THR A 402 -23.12 -19.03 15.46
N MET A 403 -24.36 -19.07 15.90
CA MET A 403 -25.48 -18.45 15.16
C MET A 403 -26.18 -17.40 16.03
N MET A 404 -25.47 -16.37 16.42
CA MET A 404 -26.07 -15.23 17.09
C MET A 404 -26.61 -14.23 16.07
N ALA A 405 -27.76 -13.64 16.36
CA ALA A 405 -28.29 -12.57 15.53
C ALA A 405 -27.53 -11.27 15.84
N CYS A 406 -27.01 -10.62 14.79
CA CYS A 406 -26.34 -9.33 14.91
C CYS A 406 -27.15 -8.27 14.20
N VAL A 407 -27.55 -7.25 14.95
CA VAL A 407 -28.31 -6.13 14.37
C VAL A 407 -27.39 -5.22 13.55
N ASP A 408 -26.18 -4.96 14.09
CA ASP A 408 -25.15 -4.16 13.41
C ASP A 408 -23.95 -5.03 13.02
N GLY A 409 -23.41 -4.83 11.83
CA GLY A 409 -22.22 -5.53 11.36
C GLY A 409 -22.47 -6.89 10.71
N ALA A 410 -23.72 -7.33 10.52
CA ALA A 410 -24.07 -8.58 9.86
C ALA A 410 -23.54 -8.67 8.41
N GLU A 411 -23.54 -7.56 7.69
CA GLU A 411 -23.02 -7.50 6.34
C GLU A 411 -21.51 -7.68 6.29
N VAL A 412 -20.77 -6.99 7.16
CA VAL A 412 -19.32 -7.15 7.29
C VAL A 412 -18.97 -8.59 7.65
N ALA A 413 -19.68 -9.18 8.62
CA ALA A 413 -19.49 -10.57 9.02
C ALA A 413 -19.68 -11.54 7.85
N ARG A 414 -20.76 -11.39 7.08
CA ARG A 414 -21.05 -12.21 5.91
C ARG A 414 -19.96 -12.04 4.82
N ARG A 415 -19.56 -10.81 4.51
CA ARG A 415 -18.52 -10.52 3.51
C ARG A 415 -17.16 -11.07 3.96
N TYR A 416 -16.85 -10.98 5.23
CA TYR A 416 -15.59 -11.50 5.77
C TYR A 416 -15.54 -13.04 5.70
N MET A 417 -16.60 -13.73 6.08
CA MET A 417 -16.68 -15.18 5.96
C MET A 417 -16.61 -15.64 4.50
N GLN A 418 -17.23 -14.90 3.58
CA GLN A 418 -17.11 -15.14 2.14
C GLN A 418 -15.67 -14.92 1.66
N ALA A 419 -15.01 -13.86 2.11
CA ALA A 419 -13.61 -13.60 1.79
C ALA A 419 -12.70 -14.76 2.23
N LEU A 420 -12.88 -15.26 3.45
CA LEU A 420 -12.13 -16.44 3.92
C LEU A 420 -12.38 -17.68 3.05
N SER A 421 -13.65 -17.92 2.68
CA SER A 421 -14.03 -19.04 1.80
C SER A 421 -13.39 -18.93 0.41
N ASP A 422 -13.27 -17.73 -0.13
CA ASP A 422 -12.72 -17.49 -1.48
C ASP A 422 -11.19 -17.34 -1.49
N THR A 423 -10.56 -17.33 -0.32
CA THR A 423 -9.11 -17.16 -0.20
C THR A 423 -8.37 -18.34 -0.81
N ALA A 424 -7.43 -18.03 -1.71
CA ALA A 424 -6.52 -18.98 -2.33
C ALA A 424 -5.05 -18.69 -2.09
N ARG A 425 -4.71 -17.42 -1.81
CA ARG A 425 -3.33 -16.96 -1.59
C ARG A 425 -3.25 -15.99 -0.43
N TRP A 426 -2.06 -15.89 0.15
CA TRP A 426 -1.77 -14.98 1.24
C TRP A 426 -0.43 -14.28 1.04
N ARG A 427 -0.29 -13.14 1.71
CA ARG A 427 0.97 -12.40 1.80
C ARG A 427 1.03 -11.65 3.12
N VAL A 428 2.16 -11.73 3.81
CA VAL A 428 2.43 -10.90 4.99
C VAL A 428 3.44 -9.82 4.60
N LEU A 429 3.07 -8.57 4.85
CA LEU A 429 3.89 -7.39 4.62
C LEU A 429 4.09 -6.68 5.96
N GLY A 430 5.25 -6.89 6.59
CA GLY A 430 5.52 -6.40 7.94
C GLY A 430 4.55 -7.01 8.96
N ARG A 431 3.61 -6.22 9.45
CA ARG A 431 2.58 -6.64 10.41
C ARG A 431 1.17 -6.68 9.79
N GLN A 432 1.10 -6.72 8.48
CA GLN A 432 -0.16 -6.79 7.74
C GLN A 432 -0.25 -8.08 6.95
N LEU A 433 -1.38 -8.77 7.09
CA LEU A 433 -1.75 -9.94 6.30
C LEU A 433 -2.74 -9.52 5.21
N GLU A 434 -2.45 -9.93 3.99
CA GLU A 434 -3.36 -9.79 2.86
C GLU A 434 -3.79 -11.17 2.35
N LEU A 435 -5.09 -11.31 2.11
CA LEU A 435 -5.70 -12.51 1.56
C LEU A 435 -6.25 -12.23 0.16
N TYR A 436 -5.95 -13.12 -0.76
CA TYR A 436 -6.29 -12.99 -2.18
C TYR A 436 -7.09 -14.21 -2.68
N ASP A 437 -7.95 -13.99 -3.67
CA ASP A 437 -8.59 -15.09 -4.40
C ASP A 437 -7.62 -15.73 -5.42
N ALA A 438 -8.11 -16.75 -6.12
CA ALA A 438 -7.33 -17.48 -7.13
C ALA A 438 -6.90 -16.60 -8.32
N ASP A 439 -7.64 -15.52 -8.60
CA ASP A 439 -7.38 -14.58 -9.68
C ASP A 439 -6.43 -13.43 -9.24
N GLY A 440 -5.99 -13.44 -7.98
CA GLY A 440 -5.11 -12.42 -7.41
C GLY A 440 -5.84 -11.14 -6.98
N ARG A 441 -7.17 -11.18 -6.83
CA ARG A 441 -7.94 -10.06 -6.28
C ARG A 441 -7.81 -10.03 -4.76
N LEU A 442 -7.53 -8.86 -4.22
CA LEU A 442 -7.48 -8.65 -2.77
C LEU A 442 -8.87 -8.82 -2.16
N LEU A 443 -9.00 -9.72 -1.19
CA LEU A 443 -10.24 -10.00 -0.47
C LEU A 443 -10.29 -9.33 0.90
N ALA A 444 -9.19 -9.37 1.64
CA ALA A 444 -9.13 -8.83 3.00
C ALA A 444 -7.71 -8.41 3.38
N ARG A 445 -7.62 -7.41 4.26
CA ARG A 445 -6.41 -7.03 4.99
C ARG A 445 -6.65 -7.15 6.48
N LEU A 446 -5.66 -7.72 7.15
CA LEU A 446 -5.68 -7.90 8.59
C LEU A 446 -4.37 -7.36 9.19
N GLN A 447 -4.46 -6.80 10.37
CA GLN A 447 -3.34 -6.25 11.13
C GLN A 447 -3.00 -7.18 12.29
N ALA A 448 -1.71 -7.47 12.47
CA ALA A 448 -1.26 -8.23 13.65
C ALA A 448 -1.55 -7.45 14.93
N VAL A 449 -2.18 -8.14 15.89
CA VAL A 449 -2.41 -7.60 17.22
C VAL A 449 -1.11 -7.71 18.02
N GLU A 450 -0.71 -6.64 18.69
CA GLU A 450 0.44 -6.69 19.58
C GLU A 450 0.08 -7.55 20.79
N ALA A 451 0.94 -8.51 21.12
CA ALA A 451 0.85 -9.20 22.40
C ALA A 451 1.06 -8.19 23.55
N PRO A 452 0.29 -8.24 24.61
CA PRO A 452 0.38 -7.30 25.74
C PRO A 452 1.75 -7.34 26.43
#